data_9863c739614d5b1a27df8aacc7eba710
#
_entry.id   9863c739614d5b1a27df8aacc7eba710
#
_cell.length_a   1.000
_cell.length_b   1.000
_cell.length_c   1.000
_cell.angle_alpha   90.00
_cell.angle_beta   90.00
_cell.angle_gamma   90.00
#
_symmetry.space_group_name_H-M   'P 1'
#
loop_
_entity.id
_entity.type
_entity.pdbx_description
1 polymer ?
#
loop_
_entity_poly.entity_id
_entity_poly.type
_entity_poly.pdbx_seq_one_letter_code
_entity_poly.pdbx_strand_id
1 'polypeptide(L)'
;MMLLAVVVGILAGLGTYLFEILLHGIKSGLIRWFPVDSAHVLFLIYPAIGIILATLFVKYIVRDNISEGVTRVLYAMSSRNSRIPGHNCSTSIVGGATTIGFGGSVGPEAPIVLTGAAIGSNVGRLARLNYKHTTLLLCCGAGAALAAIFKAPITGVVFVLEILMLDITAGSVIPLLIASITATTMAFMLRGFDPILAVTLAPADAFELWQIPLFILLGVCCGLMSWYFTSTNLRVSTLFKKIDKQYK
;
A
#
# COMPACT_ATOMS: atom_id res chain seq x y z
N MET A 1 -2.51 24.87 -4.03
CA MET A 1 -2.16 23.61 -3.40
C MET A 1 -3.38 22.81 -2.96
N MET A 2 -4.34 23.38 -2.26
CA MET A 2 -5.54 22.68 -1.78
C MET A 2 -6.35 22.02 -2.90
N LEU A 3 -6.62 22.75 -4.01
CA LEU A 3 -7.34 22.20 -5.14
C LEU A 3 -6.62 21.00 -5.79
N LEU A 4 -5.29 21.07 -5.91
CA LEU A 4 -4.49 19.95 -6.41
C LEU A 4 -4.49 18.76 -5.43
N ALA A 5 -4.54 19.02 -4.12
CA ALA A 5 -4.69 17.97 -3.10
C ALA A 5 -6.03 17.22 -3.25
N VAL A 6 -7.13 17.94 -3.52
CA VAL A 6 -8.44 17.32 -3.82
C VAL A 6 -8.35 16.45 -5.07
N VAL A 7 -7.76 16.95 -6.16
CA VAL A 7 -7.59 16.17 -7.40
C VAL A 7 -6.76 14.91 -7.16
N VAL A 8 -5.66 15.04 -6.43
CA VAL A 8 -4.80 13.89 -6.07
C VAL A 8 -5.58 12.89 -5.19
N GLY A 9 -6.38 13.39 -4.23
CA GLY A 9 -7.23 12.55 -3.39
C GLY A 9 -8.25 11.75 -4.20
N ILE A 10 -8.94 12.38 -5.14
CA ILE A 10 -9.90 11.71 -6.04
C ILE A 10 -9.19 10.63 -6.86
N LEU A 11 -8.08 10.97 -7.51
CA LEU A 11 -7.34 10.02 -8.36
C LEU A 11 -6.75 8.86 -7.55
N ALA A 12 -6.24 9.14 -6.34
CA ALA A 12 -5.74 8.10 -5.45
C ALA A 12 -6.86 7.17 -4.96
N GLY A 13 -8.02 7.72 -4.62
CA GLY A 13 -9.21 6.94 -4.26
C GLY A 13 -9.68 6.03 -5.41
N LEU A 14 -9.72 6.55 -6.65
CA LEU A 14 -10.03 5.75 -7.84
C LEU A 14 -8.98 4.66 -8.09
N GLY A 15 -7.69 4.98 -7.93
CA GLY A 15 -6.60 4.00 -8.06
C GLY A 15 -6.72 2.86 -7.04
N THR A 16 -7.06 3.19 -5.80
CA THR A 16 -7.32 2.20 -4.75
C THR A 16 -8.53 1.34 -5.06
N TYR A 17 -9.62 1.93 -5.53
CA TYR A 17 -10.82 1.20 -5.95
C TYR A 17 -10.53 0.23 -7.11
N LEU A 18 -9.74 0.67 -8.10
CA LEU A 18 -9.32 -0.20 -9.20
C LEU A 18 -8.48 -1.39 -8.72
N PHE A 19 -7.59 -1.15 -7.78
CA PHE A 19 -6.79 -2.22 -7.15
C PHE A 19 -7.68 -3.28 -6.52
N GLU A 20 -8.71 -2.88 -5.81
CA GLU A 20 -9.63 -3.77 -5.12
C GLU A 20 -10.53 -4.55 -6.07
N ILE A 21 -11.02 -3.91 -7.14
CA ILE A 21 -11.77 -4.63 -8.20
C ILE A 21 -10.90 -5.73 -8.80
N LEU A 22 -9.65 -5.43 -9.13
CA LEU A 22 -8.71 -6.41 -9.67
C LEU A 22 -8.46 -7.55 -8.68
N LEU A 23 -8.23 -7.21 -7.42
CA LEU A 23 -7.99 -8.18 -6.36
C LEU A 23 -9.20 -9.13 -6.18
N HIS A 24 -10.41 -8.58 -6.08
CA HIS A 24 -11.63 -9.36 -5.94
C HIS A 24 -11.94 -10.16 -7.21
N GLY A 25 -11.68 -9.58 -8.39
CA GLY A 25 -11.86 -10.27 -9.66
C GLY A 25 -10.96 -11.49 -9.80
N ILE A 26 -9.68 -11.38 -9.44
CA ILE A 26 -8.74 -12.50 -9.44
C ILE A 26 -9.17 -13.55 -8.42
N LYS A 27 -9.48 -13.13 -7.19
CA LYS A 27 -9.87 -14.03 -6.10
C LYS A 27 -11.17 -14.78 -6.42
N SER A 28 -12.19 -14.08 -6.91
CA SER A 28 -13.48 -14.70 -7.29
C SER A 28 -13.33 -15.61 -8.50
N GLY A 29 -12.48 -15.25 -9.47
CA GLY A 29 -12.16 -16.11 -10.61
C GLY A 29 -11.54 -17.43 -10.16
N LEU A 30 -10.54 -17.39 -9.27
CA LEU A 30 -9.88 -18.58 -8.74
C LEU A 30 -10.86 -19.50 -7.97
N ILE A 31 -11.71 -18.94 -7.11
CA ILE A 31 -12.70 -19.70 -6.33
C ILE A 31 -13.76 -20.32 -7.23
N ARG A 32 -14.16 -19.64 -8.31
CA ARG A 32 -15.19 -20.13 -9.25
C ARG A 32 -14.69 -21.29 -10.11
N TRP A 33 -13.39 -21.31 -10.44
CA TRP A 33 -12.79 -22.35 -11.27
C TRP A 33 -12.43 -23.61 -10.48
N PHE A 34 -12.19 -23.47 -9.17
CA PHE A 34 -11.80 -24.56 -8.29
C PHE A 34 -12.58 -24.48 -6.98
N PRO A 35 -13.69 -25.24 -6.84
CA PRO A 35 -14.48 -25.27 -5.60
C PRO A 35 -13.63 -25.76 -4.41
N VAL A 36 -13.79 -25.07 -3.31
CA VAL A 36 -12.98 -25.17 -2.08
C VAL A 36 -12.95 -26.58 -1.47
N ASP A 37 -13.96 -27.38 -1.71
CA ASP A 37 -14.17 -28.67 -1.04
C ASP A 37 -13.22 -29.80 -1.46
N SER A 38 -12.48 -29.66 -2.56
CA SER A 38 -11.64 -30.76 -3.09
C SER A 38 -10.16 -30.42 -3.27
N ALA A 39 -9.67 -29.25 -2.85
CA ALA A 39 -8.40 -28.74 -3.35
C ALA A 39 -7.44 -28.16 -2.30
N HIS A 40 -7.34 -28.72 -1.09
CA HIS A 40 -6.43 -28.23 -0.05
C HIS A 40 -4.97 -28.10 -0.50
N VAL A 41 -4.49 -28.98 -1.38
CA VAL A 41 -3.10 -28.95 -1.89
C VAL A 41 -2.91 -27.86 -2.94
N LEU A 42 -3.92 -27.54 -3.75
CA LEU A 42 -3.85 -26.51 -4.77
C LEU A 42 -3.70 -25.10 -4.18
N PHE A 43 -4.26 -24.85 -2.98
CA PHE A 43 -4.06 -23.56 -2.29
C PHE A 43 -2.60 -23.29 -1.93
N LEU A 44 -1.77 -24.32 -1.80
CA LEU A 44 -0.33 -24.17 -1.55
C LEU A 44 0.42 -23.73 -2.81
N ILE A 45 -0.10 -24.08 -4.00
CA ILE A 45 0.55 -23.80 -5.30
C ILE A 45 0.15 -22.42 -5.84
N TYR A 46 -1.05 -21.92 -5.55
CA TYR A 46 -1.54 -20.64 -6.05
C TYR A 46 -0.62 -19.45 -5.77
N PRO A 47 -0.08 -19.25 -4.57
CA PRO A 47 0.85 -18.16 -4.31
C PRO A 47 2.09 -18.22 -5.19
N ALA A 48 2.62 -19.44 -5.46
CA ALA A 48 3.78 -19.62 -6.33
C ALA A 48 3.44 -19.21 -7.78
N ILE A 49 2.28 -19.60 -8.29
CA ILE A 49 1.80 -19.18 -9.62
C ILE A 49 1.63 -17.65 -9.67
N GLY A 50 1.03 -17.05 -8.65
CA GLY A 50 0.85 -15.60 -8.54
C GLY A 50 2.17 -14.83 -8.58
N ILE A 51 3.18 -15.31 -7.85
CA ILE A 51 4.51 -14.71 -7.84
C ILE A 51 5.19 -14.84 -9.21
N ILE A 52 5.07 -16.00 -9.87
CA ILE A 52 5.63 -16.22 -11.21
C ILE A 52 4.97 -15.28 -12.22
N LEU A 53 3.63 -15.19 -12.23
CA LEU A 53 2.89 -14.31 -13.13
C LEU A 53 3.25 -12.83 -12.88
N ALA A 54 3.29 -12.39 -11.63
CA ALA A 54 3.70 -11.03 -11.28
C ALA A 54 5.13 -10.74 -11.73
N THR A 55 6.07 -11.70 -11.55
CA THR A 55 7.46 -11.56 -11.97
C THR A 55 7.58 -11.49 -13.50
N LEU A 56 6.84 -12.32 -14.24
CA LEU A 56 6.80 -12.28 -15.71
C LEU A 56 6.23 -10.95 -16.21
N PHE A 57 5.14 -10.48 -15.60
CA PHE A 57 4.55 -9.17 -15.90
C PHE A 57 5.58 -8.05 -15.74
N VAL A 58 6.26 -8.01 -14.58
CA VAL A 58 7.29 -7.01 -14.30
C VAL A 58 8.44 -7.11 -15.29
N LYS A 59 8.96 -8.30 -15.54
CA LYS A 59 10.14 -8.54 -16.41
C LYS A 59 9.89 -8.22 -17.87
N TYR A 60 8.73 -8.60 -18.41
CA TYR A 60 8.47 -8.48 -19.87
C TYR A 60 7.69 -7.21 -20.24
N ILE A 61 6.75 -6.77 -19.40
CA ILE A 61 5.87 -5.65 -19.71
C ILE A 61 6.41 -4.35 -19.11
N VAL A 62 6.74 -4.37 -17.82
CA VAL A 62 7.13 -3.14 -17.11
C VAL A 62 8.60 -2.78 -17.35
N ARG A 63 9.48 -3.80 -17.42
CA ARG A 63 10.94 -3.66 -17.62
C ARG A 63 11.59 -2.68 -16.64
N ASP A 64 11.02 -2.49 -15.47
CA ASP A 64 11.52 -1.62 -14.41
C ASP A 64 11.49 -2.37 -13.08
N ASN A 65 12.37 -1.98 -12.14
CA ASN A 65 12.43 -2.58 -10.81
C ASN A 65 11.25 -2.07 -9.95
N ILE A 66 10.24 -2.89 -9.75
CA ILE A 66 9.08 -2.59 -8.86
C ILE A 66 9.38 -3.08 -7.43
N SER A 67 10.63 -3.15 -7.04
CA SER A 67 10.97 -3.57 -5.68
C SER A 67 10.59 -2.49 -4.64
N GLU A 68 10.01 -2.94 -3.52
CA GLU A 68 9.83 -2.20 -2.27
C GLU A 68 9.11 -0.84 -2.42
N GLY A 69 7.75 -0.86 -2.54
CA GLY A 69 6.93 0.32 -2.82
C GLY A 69 7.26 1.56 -2.00
N VAL A 70 7.37 1.42 -0.67
CA VAL A 70 7.66 2.54 0.24
C VAL A 70 9.11 3.02 0.11
N THR A 71 10.08 2.11 0.06
CA THR A 71 11.50 2.43 -0.13
C THR A 71 11.74 3.17 -1.44
N ARG A 72 11.00 2.80 -2.50
CA ARG A 72 11.06 3.49 -3.79
C ARG A 72 10.52 4.91 -3.71
N VAL A 73 9.47 5.13 -2.93
CA VAL A 73 8.94 6.48 -2.66
C VAL A 73 9.98 7.34 -1.95
N LEU A 74 10.60 6.83 -0.87
CA LEU A 74 11.66 7.51 -0.13
C LEU A 74 12.87 7.81 -1.03
N TYR A 75 13.28 6.85 -1.86
CA TYR A 75 14.36 7.06 -2.82
C TYR A 75 14.02 8.14 -3.85
N ALA A 76 12.79 8.17 -4.35
CA ALA A 76 12.35 9.20 -5.29
C ALA A 76 12.36 10.60 -4.65
N MET A 77 12.01 10.69 -3.36
CA MET A 77 12.05 11.94 -2.61
C MET A 77 13.49 12.44 -2.41
N SER A 78 14.42 11.54 -2.09
CA SER A 78 15.81 11.94 -1.80
C SER A 78 16.68 12.13 -3.04
N SER A 79 16.54 11.27 -4.07
CA SER A 79 17.50 11.18 -5.18
C SER A 79 16.98 11.62 -6.53
N ARG A 80 15.65 11.64 -6.75
CA ARG A 80 15.03 11.89 -8.06
C ARG A 80 14.11 13.12 -8.13
N ASN A 81 14.32 14.09 -7.29
CA ASN A 81 13.48 15.30 -7.23
C ASN A 81 11.98 14.97 -7.13
N SER A 82 11.62 13.95 -6.36
CA SER A 82 10.23 13.47 -6.19
C SER A 82 9.54 13.06 -7.49
N ARG A 83 10.30 12.61 -8.49
CA ARG A 83 9.77 12.17 -9.78
C ARG A 83 9.63 10.66 -9.81
N ILE A 84 8.39 10.20 -9.88
CA ILE A 84 8.05 8.79 -10.08
C ILE A 84 7.50 8.62 -11.51
N PRO A 85 7.99 7.62 -12.27
CA PRO A 85 7.48 7.35 -13.62
C PRO A 85 5.97 7.09 -13.63
N GLY A 86 5.26 7.61 -14.65
CA GLY A 86 3.80 7.52 -14.74
C GLY A 86 3.26 6.09 -14.84
N HIS A 87 4.03 5.15 -15.41
CA HIS A 87 3.60 3.75 -15.49
C HIS A 87 3.40 3.11 -14.10
N ASN A 88 4.06 3.61 -13.05
CA ASN A 88 3.86 3.11 -11.69
C ASN A 88 2.47 3.39 -11.11
N CYS A 89 1.68 4.27 -11.73
CA CYS A 89 0.28 4.47 -11.35
C CYS A 89 -0.58 3.20 -11.62
N SER A 90 -0.22 2.39 -12.60
CA SER A 90 -0.98 1.19 -12.97
C SER A 90 -0.21 -0.12 -12.73
N THR A 91 1.10 -0.13 -12.96
CA THR A 91 1.91 -1.35 -12.87
C THR A 91 1.99 -1.91 -11.44
N SER A 92 2.04 -1.03 -10.43
CA SER A 92 2.01 -1.44 -9.03
C SER A 92 0.67 -2.04 -8.63
N ILE A 93 -0.43 -1.52 -9.17
CA ILE A 93 -1.78 -2.05 -8.99
C ILE A 93 -1.86 -3.48 -9.52
N VAL A 94 -1.46 -3.68 -10.78
CA VAL A 94 -1.56 -4.99 -11.44
C VAL A 94 -0.66 -6.02 -10.78
N GLY A 95 0.62 -5.68 -10.53
CA GLY A 95 1.56 -6.58 -9.88
C GLY A 95 1.15 -6.98 -8.45
N GLY A 96 0.73 -6.00 -7.65
CA GLY A 96 0.25 -6.22 -6.29
C GLY A 96 -1.05 -7.03 -6.25
N ALA A 97 -2.04 -6.66 -7.06
CA ALA A 97 -3.32 -7.36 -7.12
C ALA A 97 -3.15 -8.81 -7.60
N THR A 98 -2.25 -9.08 -8.54
CA THR A 98 -1.93 -10.44 -9.00
C THR A 98 -1.34 -11.26 -7.86
N THR A 99 -0.29 -10.75 -7.19
CA THR A 99 0.37 -11.49 -6.11
C THR A 99 -0.59 -11.80 -4.96
N ILE A 100 -1.35 -10.80 -4.50
CA ILE A 100 -2.27 -10.93 -3.35
C ILE A 100 -3.52 -11.73 -3.74
N GLY A 101 -4.04 -11.52 -4.95
CA GLY A 101 -5.23 -12.21 -5.45
C GLY A 101 -5.02 -13.73 -5.56
N PHE A 102 -3.81 -14.17 -5.87
CA PHE A 102 -3.41 -15.59 -5.86
C PHE A 102 -3.05 -16.12 -4.46
N GLY A 103 -3.28 -15.34 -3.40
CA GLY A 103 -3.07 -15.78 -2.02
C GLY A 103 -1.65 -15.55 -1.51
N GLY A 104 -0.85 -14.71 -2.18
CA GLY A 104 0.46 -14.30 -1.66
C GLY A 104 0.30 -13.54 -0.34
N SER A 105 1.10 -13.91 0.66
CA SER A 105 1.08 -13.28 2.00
C SER A 105 1.85 -11.95 1.98
N VAL A 106 1.31 -10.97 1.27
CA VAL A 106 1.86 -9.62 1.13
C VAL A 106 0.75 -8.62 1.40
N GLY A 107 1.08 -7.52 2.10
CA GLY A 107 0.13 -6.44 2.35
C GLY A 107 -0.14 -5.59 1.10
N PRO A 108 -1.34 -5.03 0.98
CA PRO A 108 -1.72 -4.14 -0.12
C PRO A 108 -1.08 -2.75 0.00
N GLU A 109 -0.48 -2.42 1.14
CA GLU A 109 0.00 -1.08 1.48
C GLU A 109 1.09 -0.62 0.49
N ALA A 110 2.08 -1.46 0.24
CA ALA A 110 3.23 -1.10 -0.58
C ALA A 110 2.85 -0.75 -2.03
N PRO A 111 2.07 -1.57 -2.77
CA PRO A 111 1.65 -1.22 -4.13
C PRO A 111 0.73 0.00 -4.17
N ILE A 112 -0.13 0.18 -3.17
CA ILE A 112 -1.08 1.30 -3.13
C ILE A 112 -0.38 2.61 -2.81
N VAL A 113 0.53 2.62 -1.83
CA VAL A 113 1.35 3.79 -1.49
C VAL A 113 2.18 4.25 -2.71
N LEU A 114 2.80 3.30 -3.43
CA LEU A 114 3.56 3.64 -4.62
C LEU A 114 2.68 4.19 -5.73
N THR A 115 1.49 3.63 -5.92
CA THR A 115 0.49 4.15 -6.89
C THR A 115 0.06 5.57 -6.54
N GLY A 116 -0.32 5.81 -5.28
CA GLY A 116 -0.71 7.14 -4.82
C GLY A 116 0.41 8.16 -4.93
N ALA A 117 1.63 7.79 -4.53
CA ALA A 117 2.81 8.61 -4.68
C ALA A 117 3.11 8.95 -6.16
N ALA A 118 2.96 7.97 -7.06
CA ALA A 118 3.13 8.17 -8.50
C ALA A 118 2.06 9.13 -9.06
N ILE A 119 0.81 9.00 -8.63
CA ILE A 119 -0.28 9.93 -9.00
C ILE A 119 0.08 11.35 -8.54
N GLY A 120 0.41 11.54 -7.26
CA GLY A 120 0.78 12.85 -6.71
C GLY A 120 1.98 13.48 -7.41
N SER A 121 3.03 12.70 -7.69
CA SER A 121 4.21 13.12 -8.42
C SER A 121 3.90 13.56 -9.85
N ASN A 122 3.06 12.81 -10.58
CA ASN A 122 2.70 13.13 -11.96
C ASN A 122 1.78 14.33 -12.05
N VAL A 123 0.82 14.50 -11.12
CA VAL A 123 -0.01 15.70 -11.02
C VAL A 123 0.85 16.95 -10.73
N GLY A 124 1.80 16.85 -9.79
CA GLY A 124 2.74 17.93 -9.49
C GLY A 124 3.60 18.33 -10.70
N ARG A 125 4.05 17.33 -11.48
CA ARG A 125 4.79 17.56 -12.72
C ARG A 125 3.92 18.20 -13.82
N LEU A 126 2.68 17.74 -13.99
CA LEU A 126 1.75 18.31 -14.96
C LEU A 126 1.42 19.76 -14.63
N ALA A 127 1.28 20.08 -13.35
CA ALA A 127 1.07 21.43 -12.85
C ALA A 127 2.37 22.30 -12.84
N ARG A 128 3.50 21.76 -13.33
CA ARG A 128 4.81 22.43 -13.39
C ARG A 128 5.26 23.01 -12.05
N LEU A 129 5.00 22.28 -10.97
CA LEU A 129 5.39 22.72 -9.63
C LEU A 129 6.89 22.54 -9.39
N ASN A 130 7.41 23.34 -8.46
CA ASN A 130 8.78 23.17 -7.98
C ASN A 130 8.92 21.89 -7.14
N TYR A 131 10.16 21.48 -6.86
CA TYR A 131 10.49 20.29 -6.10
C TYR A 131 9.70 20.15 -4.79
N LYS A 132 9.69 21.23 -3.96
CA LYS A 132 9.04 21.22 -2.64
C LYS A 132 7.54 20.91 -2.72
N HIS A 133 6.85 21.53 -3.67
CA HIS A 133 5.41 21.31 -3.85
C HIS A 133 5.10 19.95 -4.52
N THR A 134 5.99 19.47 -5.41
CA THR A 134 5.86 18.13 -6.00
C THR A 134 6.05 17.04 -4.94
N THR A 135 7.02 17.21 -4.02
CA THR A 135 7.21 16.31 -2.88
C THR A 135 5.97 16.28 -1.98
N LEU A 136 5.39 17.45 -1.70
CA LEU A 136 4.17 17.54 -0.91
C LEU A 136 3.00 16.81 -1.60
N LEU A 137 2.78 16.99 -2.91
CA LEU A 137 1.71 16.28 -3.63
C LEU A 137 1.98 14.77 -3.73
N LEU A 138 3.23 14.36 -3.87
CA LEU A 138 3.62 12.95 -3.81
C LEU A 138 3.22 12.33 -2.46
N CYS A 139 3.53 13.03 -1.37
CA CYS A 139 3.14 12.63 -0.01
C CYS A 139 1.62 12.63 0.17
N CYS A 140 0.92 13.65 -0.35
CA CYS A 140 -0.55 13.69 -0.36
C CYS A 140 -1.15 12.48 -1.07
N GLY A 141 -0.59 12.09 -2.23
CA GLY A 141 -1.04 10.92 -2.98
C GLY A 141 -0.81 9.61 -2.24
N ALA A 142 0.37 9.43 -1.64
CA ALA A 142 0.69 8.26 -0.84
C ALA A 142 -0.26 8.09 0.36
N GLY A 143 -0.44 9.16 1.15
CA GLY A 143 -1.34 9.17 2.31
C GLY A 143 -2.80 9.01 1.92
N ALA A 144 -3.24 9.67 0.85
CA ALA A 144 -4.60 9.57 0.32
C ALA A 144 -4.95 8.14 -0.11
N ALA A 145 -4.04 7.46 -0.82
CA ALA A 145 -4.25 6.08 -1.25
C ALA A 145 -4.34 5.11 -0.07
N LEU A 146 -3.49 5.32 0.95
CA LEU A 146 -3.55 4.53 2.19
C LEU A 146 -4.84 4.83 2.99
N ALA A 147 -5.23 6.10 3.09
CA ALA A 147 -6.47 6.51 3.74
C ALA A 147 -7.70 5.89 3.07
N ALA A 148 -7.70 5.78 1.74
CA ALA A 148 -8.79 5.19 0.96
C ALA A 148 -8.92 3.68 1.21
N ILE A 149 -7.81 2.92 1.19
CA ILE A 149 -7.90 1.46 1.37
C ILE A 149 -8.36 1.09 2.77
N PHE A 150 -7.89 1.80 3.80
CA PHE A 150 -8.30 1.53 5.18
C PHE A 150 -9.57 2.28 5.60
N LYS A 151 -10.13 3.12 4.72
CA LYS A 151 -11.26 4.02 5.03
C LYS A 151 -11.00 4.88 6.29
N ALA A 152 -9.75 5.26 6.51
CA ALA A 152 -9.26 5.93 7.71
C ALA A 152 -8.36 7.12 7.34
N PRO A 153 -8.91 8.35 7.23
CA PRO A 153 -8.15 9.51 6.75
C PRO A 153 -6.97 9.88 7.66
N ILE A 154 -7.12 9.73 8.97
CA ILE A 154 -6.07 10.03 9.94
C ILE A 154 -4.87 9.07 9.77
N THR A 155 -5.13 7.80 9.50
CA THR A 155 -4.07 6.79 9.26
C THR A 155 -3.18 7.19 8.09
N GLY A 156 -3.75 7.70 7.00
CA GLY A 156 -2.99 8.19 5.86
C GLY A 156 -2.08 9.38 6.20
N VAL A 157 -2.58 10.29 7.04
CA VAL A 157 -1.80 11.45 7.51
C VAL A 157 -0.64 11.01 8.39
N VAL A 158 -0.91 10.18 9.41
CA VAL A 158 0.12 9.67 10.33
C VAL A 158 1.19 8.88 9.59
N PHE A 159 0.79 8.03 8.66
CA PHE A 159 1.74 7.28 7.82
C PHE A 159 2.73 8.19 7.08
N VAL A 160 2.24 9.27 6.49
CA VAL A 160 3.11 10.19 5.75
C VAL A 160 4.06 10.94 6.67
N LEU A 161 3.58 11.40 7.82
CA LEU A 161 4.40 12.13 8.78
C LEU A 161 5.49 11.26 9.38
N GLU A 162 5.18 10.01 9.68
CA GLU A 162 6.07 9.09 10.37
C GLU A 162 7.03 8.37 9.39
N ILE A 163 6.51 7.82 8.30
CA ILE A 163 7.28 6.97 7.39
C ILE A 163 7.95 7.77 6.27
N LEU A 164 7.24 8.74 5.69
CA LEU A 164 7.81 9.60 4.65
C LEU A 164 8.52 10.83 5.23
N MET A 165 8.51 11.00 6.55
CA MET A 165 9.24 12.05 7.28
C MET A 165 8.95 13.47 6.74
N LEU A 166 7.69 13.74 6.40
CA LEU A 166 7.27 15.06 5.94
C LEU A 166 7.28 16.04 7.11
N ASP A 167 7.85 17.22 6.91
CA ASP A 167 7.87 18.28 7.93
C ASP A 167 6.46 18.69 8.37
N ILE A 168 6.25 18.70 9.68
CA ILE A 168 4.97 19.07 10.31
C ILE A 168 4.81 20.58 10.29
N THR A 169 4.26 21.11 9.22
CA THR A 169 3.89 22.52 9.10
C THR A 169 2.42 22.63 8.69
N ALA A 170 1.76 23.73 9.03
CA ALA A 170 0.39 23.97 8.57
C ALA A 170 0.27 23.91 7.03
N GLY A 171 1.32 24.34 6.32
CA GLY A 171 1.38 24.30 4.87
C GLY A 171 1.47 22.89 4.28
N SER A 172 1.93 21.89 5.03
CA SER A 172 2.03 20.50 4.60
C SER A 172 0.88 19.63 5.11
N VAL A 173 0.48 19.80 6.36
CA VAL A 173 -0.56 18.97 7.01
C VAL A 173 -1.94 19.23 6.42
N ILE A 174 -2.31 20.50 6.12
CA ILE A 174 -3.64 20.82 5.61
C ILE A 174 -3.90 20.20 4.23
N PRO A 175 -3.03 20.33 3.20
CA PRO A 175 -3.22 19.65 1.92
C PRO A 175 -3.25 18.13 2.05
N LEU A 176 -2.42 17.55 2.93
CA LEU A 176 -2.38 16.12 3.20
C LEU A 176 -3.71 15.62 3.79
N LEU A 177 -4.27 16.34 4.75
CA LEU A 177 -5.56 16.03 5.36
C LEU A 177 -6.69 16.10 4.34
N ILE A 178 -6.72 17.16 3.52
CA ILE A 178 -7.71 17.33 2.44
C ILE A 178 -7.64 16.14 1.47
N ALA A 179 -6.44 15.77 1.01
CA ALA A 179 -6.27 14.65 0.09
C ALA A 179 -6.74 13.32 0.71
N SER A 180 -6.39 13.07 1.98
CA SER A 180 -6.78 11.84 2.70
C SER A 180 -8.29 11.76 2.92
N ILE A 181 -8.94 12.85 3.32
CA ILE A 181 -10.41 12.91 3.50
C ILE A 181 -11.10 12.71 2.14
N THR A 182 -10.65 13.40 1.09
CA THR A 182 -11.23 13.29 -0.25
C THR A 182 -11.15 11.86 -0.77
N ALA A 183 -9.99 11.21 -0.63
CA ALA A 183 -9.80 9.84 -1.08
C ALA A 183 -10.66 8.83 -0.28
N THR A 184 -10.76 9.02 1.03
CA THR A 184 -11.62 8.21 1.89
C THR A 184 -13.10 8.39 1.54
N THR A 185 -13.53 9.62 1.27
CA THR A 185 -14.90 9.91 0.82
C THR A 185 -15.20 9.21 -0.51
N MET A 186 -14.26 9.26 -1.47
CA MET A 186 -14.37 8.50 -2.73
C MET A 186 -14.49 7.00 -2.49
N ALA A 187 -13.70 6.44 -1.57
CA ALA A 187 -13.79 5.02 -1.20
C ALA A 187 -15.15 4.66 -0.62
N PHE A 188 -15.72 5.49 0.25
CA PHE A 188 -17.08 5.29 0.76
C PHE A 188 -18.16 5.39 -0.32
N MET A 189 -18.04 6.35 -1.24
CA MET A 189 -18.97 6.51 -2.35
C MET A 189 -18.99 5.31 -3.30
N LEU A 190 -17.80 4.73 -3.57
CA LEU A 190 -17.66 3.64 -4.55
C LEU A 190 -17.90 2.25 -3.95
N ARG A 191 -17.65 2.05 -2.66
CA ARG A 191 -17.69 0.75 -1.98
C ARG A 191 -18.71 0.67 -0.85
N GLY A 192 -19.42 1.75 -0.56
CA GLY A 192 -20.30 1.78 0.61
C GLY A 192 -19.54 1.80 1.94
N PHE A 193 -20.29 1.68 3.02
CA PHE A 193 -19.78 1.75 4.40
C PHE A 193 -19.33 0.39 4.96
N ASP A 194 -19.29 -0.66 4.15
CA ASP A 194 -18.86 -1.98 4.61
C ASP A 194 -17.45 -1.91 5.20
N PRO A 195 -17.23 -2.41 6.42
CA PRO A 195 -15.91 -2.43 7.03
C PRO A 195 -15.00 -3.39 6.24
N ILE A 196 -13.73 -2.99 6.08
CA ILE A 196 -12.72 -3.83 5.40
C ILE A 196 -12.47 -5.12 6.19
N LEU A 197 -12.48 -5.01 7.51
CA LEU A 197 -12.44 -6.12 8.44
C LEU A 197 -13.84 -6.32 9.00
N ALA A 198 -14.52 -7.35 8.55
CA ALA A 198 -15.80 -7.77 9.12
C ALA A 198 -15.57 -8.39 10.52
N VAL A 199 -15.01 -7.60 11.43
CA VAL A 199 -14.90 -7.98 12.83
C VAL A 199 -16.21 -7.57 13.49
N THR A 200 -17.07 -8.53 13.73
CA THR A 200 -18.18 -8.33 14.67
C THR A 200 -17.56 -8.22 16.07
N LEU A 201 -17.22 -6.99 16.44
CA LEU A 201 -16.88 -6.73 17.83
C LEU A 201 -18.14 -7.05 18.65
N ALA A 202 -18.04 -7.99 19.58
CA ALA A 202 -19.00 -8.09 20.66
C ALA A 202 -19.16 -6.68 21.28
N PRO A 203 -20.36 -6.29 21.75
CA PRO A 203 -20.53 -4.99 22.39
C PRO A 203 -19.37 -4.81 23.37
N ALA A 204 -18.62 -3.73 23.19
CA ALA A 204 -17.42 -3.48 23.97
C ALA A 204 -17.83 -3.42 25.44
N ASP A 205 -17.54 -4.47 26.17
CA ASP A 205 -17.58 -4.41 27.62
C ASP A 205 -16.72 -3.22 28.05
N ALA A 206 -17.18 -2.46 29.02
CA ALA A 206 -16.50 -1.28 29.49
C ALA A 206 -15.02 -1.62 29.77
N PHE A 207 -14.11 -0.77 29.27
CA PHE A 207 -12.68 -0.94 29.47
C PHE A 207 -12.38 -1.11 30.98
N GLU A 208 -11.86 -2.27 31.36
CA GLU A 208 -11.50 -2.58 32.73
C GLU A 208 -9.99 -2.40 32.96
N LEU A 209 -9.63 -1.74 34.05
CA LEU A 209 -8.23 -1.41 34.38
C LEU A 209 -7.33 -2.64 34.48
N TRP A 210 -7.85 -3.83 34.80
CA TRP A 210 -7.08 -5.06 34.85
C TRP A 210 -6.62 -5.56 33.46
N GLN A 211 -7.17 -5.02 32.38
CA GLN A 211 -6.76 -5.33 31.00
C GLN A 211 -5.46 -4.63 30.61
N ILE A 212 -5.05 -3.56 31.29
CA ILE A 212 -3.83 -2.80 31.00
C ILE A 212 -2.57 -3.70 30.96
N PRO A 213 -2.31 -4.56 31.96
CA PRO A 213 -1.15 -5.46 31.93
C PRO A 213 -1.16 -6.40 30.72
N LEU A 214 -2.34 -6.85 30.28
CA LEU A 214 -2.49 -7.72 29.10
C LEU A 214 -2.13 -6.97 27.81
N PHE A 215 -2.54 -5.70 27.66
CA PHE A 215 -2.15 -4.87 26.52
C PHE A 215 -0.65 -4.59 26.50
N ILE A 216 -0.03 -4.35 27.66
CA ILE A 216 1.44 -4.20 27.75
C ILE A 216 2.14 -5.50 27.34
N LEU A 217 1.69 -6.65 27.85
CA LEU A 217 2.24 -7.95 27.47
C LEU A 217 2.09 -8.21 25.96
N LEU A 218 0.91 -7.92 25.40
CA LEU A 218 0.67 -8.02 23.96
C LEU A 218 1.63 -7.15 23.17
N GLY A 219 1.84 -5.90 23.59
CA GLY A 219 2.79 -4.98 22.94
C GLY A 219 4.21 -5.51 22.95
N VAL A 220 4.68 -6.07 24.06
CA VAL A 220 6.01 -6.70 24.17
C VAL A 220 6.12 -7.90 23.22
N CYS A 221 5.11 -8.78 23.21
CA CYS A 221 5.09 -9.96 22.30
C CYS A 221 5.11 -9.52 20.83
N CYS A 222 4.30 -8.53 20.46
CA CYS A 222 4.30 -7.98 19.10
C CYS A 222 5.65 -7.37 18.73
N GLY A 223 6.30 -6.65 19.65
CA GLY A 223 7.63 -6.07 19.43
C GLY A 223 8.71 -7.14 19.20
N LEU A 224 8.71 -8.20 19.99
CA LEU A 224 9.63 -9.34 19.82
C LEU A 224 9.39 -10.05 18.49
N MET A 225 8.12 -10.27 18.10
CA MET A 225 7.78 -10.87 16.81
C MET A 225 8.19 -9.98 15.64
N SER A 226 8.00 -8.68 15.73
CA SER A 226 8.44 -7.72 14.71
C SER A 226 9.96 -7.75 14.51
N TRP A 227 10.72 -7.78 15.60
CA TRP A 227 12.18 -7.89 15.55
C TRP A 227 12.62 -9.21 14.92
N TYR A 228 12.01 -10.33 15.32
CA TYR A 228 12.27 -11.66 14.74
C TYR A 228 11.98 -11.70 13.24
N PHE A 229 10.80 -11.21 12.83
CA PHE A 229 10.38 -11.16 11.43
C PHE A 229 11.36 -10.33 10.58
N THR A 230 11.69 -9.11 11.04
CA THR A 230 12.60 -8.22 10.32
C THR A 230 13.99 -8.85 10.19
N SER A 231 14.54 -9.41 11.28
CA SER A 231 15.84 -10.06 11.28
C SER A 231 15.89 -11.26 10.32
N THR A 232 14.83 -12.07 10.32
CA THR A 232 14.72 -13.25 9.44
C THR A 232 14.60 -12.81 7.98
N ASN A 233 13.76 -11.81 7.68
CA ASN A 233 13.57 -11.31 6.31
C ASN A 233 14.89 -10.76 5.74
N LEU A 234 15.64 -9.98 6.53
CA LEU A 234 16.95 -9.48 6.12
C LEU A 234 17.96 -10.60 5.86
N ARG A 235 18.00 -11.64 6.70
CA ARG A 235 18.87 -12.81 6.50
C ARG A 235 18.54 -13.55 5.21
N VAL A 236 17.25 -13.84 4.99
CA VAL A 236 16.76 -14.51 3.78
C VAL A 236 17.08 -13.68 2.53
N SER A 237 16.79 -12.39 2.54
CA SER A 237 17.12 -11.47 1.44
C SER A 237 18.63 -11.45 1.12
N THR A 238 19.47 -11.46 2.15
CA THR A 238 20.94 -11.49 1.98
C THR A 238 21.42 -12.80 1.38
N LEU A 239 20.80 -13.94 1.77
CA LEU A 239 21.12 -15.24 1.19
C LEU A 239 20.78 -15.28 -0.31
N PHE A 240 19.58 -14.82 -0.70
CA PHE A 240 19.21 -14.77 -2.12
C PHE A 240 20.09 -13.83 -2.94
N LYS A 241 20.49 -12.67 -2.39
CA LYS A 241 21.44 -11.76 -3.06
C LYS A 241 22.82 -12.39 -3.27
N LYS A 242 23.28 -13.24 -2.35
CA LYS A 242 24.54 -13.97 -2.53
C LYS A 242 24.45 -14.99 -3.66
N ILE A 243 23.32 -15.70 -3.75
CA ILE A 243 23.06 -16.69 -4.81
C ILE A 243 23.02 -16.00 -6.17
N ASP A 244 22.27 -14.88 -6.32
CA ASP A 244 22.18 -14.13 -7.59
C ASP A 244 23.56 -13.60 -8.05
N LYS A 245 24.41 -13.19 -7.10
CA LYS A 245 25.77 -12.73 -7.39
C LYS A 245 26.72 -13.85 -7.82
N GLN A 246 26.42 -15.10 -7.47
CA GLN A 246 27.24 -16.27 -7.79
C GLN A 246 26.92 -16.83 -9.20
N TYR A 247 25.72 -16.49 -9.72
CA TYR A 247 25.26 -16.93 -11.06
C TYR A 247 25.34 -15.85 -12.14
N LYS A 248 25.85 -14.65 -11.82
CA LYS A 248 26.25 -13.59 -12.76
C LYS A 248 27.75 -13.55 -12.95
#